data_a226a098b10685e9514db81a781cdf72
#
_entry.id   a226a098b10685e9514db81a781cdf72
#
_cell.length_a   1.000
_cell.length_b   1.000
_cell.length_c   1.000
_cell.angle_alpha   90.00
_cell.angle_beta   90.00
_cell.angle_gamma   90.00
#
_symmetry.space_group_name_H-M   'P 1'
#
loop_
_entity.id
_entity.type
_entity.pdbx_description
1 polymer ?
#
loop_
_entity_poly.entity_id
_entity_poly.type
_entity_poly.pdbx_seq_one_letter_code
_entity_poly.pdbx_strand_id
1 'polypeptide(L)'
;MQNFDDDELDELYQSLIFEHSKKPYNFKKISHCNCSQIGKNPSCGDKLEIFVNINQNKIQDISFIGDGCALSMASASFLMKKIEHLSLEEAKSIINRFIEFILNKGNLIDSDEPLHIFYNVNEFPLRVKCVLLSWRTMEKILPVKP
;
A
#
# COMPACT_ATOMS: atom_id res chain seq x y z
N MET A 1 -6.32 20.43 19.47
CA MET A 1 -6.41 19.96 18.07
C MET A 1 -5.85 21.03 17.16
N GLN A 2 -4.82 20.70 16.39
CA GLN A 2 -4.25 21.64 15.41
C GLN A 2 -5.09 21.63 14.14
N ASN A 3 -5.47 22.80 13.68
CA ASN A 3 -6.13 22.95 12.38
C ASN A 3 -5.07 23.40 11.39
N PHE A 4 -4.88 22.58 10.35
CA PHE A 4 -3.97 22.93 9.27
C PHE A 4 -4.78 23.47 8.09
N ASP A 5 -4.24 24.47 7.38
CA ASP A 5 -4.80 24.83 6.09
C ASP A 5 -4.41 23.77 5.05
N ASP A 6 -4.97 23.86 3.85
CA ASP A 6 -4.76 22.85 2.83
C ASP A 6 -3.29 22.72 2.42
N ASP A 7 -2.57 23.83 2.34
CA ASP A 7 -1.15 23.82 1.97
C ASP A 7 -0.29 23.16 3.05
N GLU A 8 -0.57 23.48 4.31
CA GLU A 8 0.15 22.87 5.44
C GLU A 8 -0.09 21.37 5.51
N LEU A 9 -1.32 20.95 5.25
CA LEU A 9 -1.70 19.55 5.25
C LEU A 9 -0.99 18.81 4.12
N ASP A 10 -0.94 19.39 2.92
CA ASP A 10 -0.24 18.80 1.78
C ASP A 10 1.25 18.63 2.06
N GLU A 11 1.88 19.63 2.67
CA GLU A 11 3.30 19.54 3.05
C GLU A 11 3.54 18.41 4.05
N LEU A 12 2.66 18.26 5.05
CA LEU A 12 2.76 17.21 6.03
C LEU A 12 2.63 15.83 5.37
N TYR A 13 1.65 15.69 4.48
CA TYR A 13 1.44 14.43 3.76
C TYR A 13 2.62 14.08 2.87
N GLN A 14 3.17 15.06 2.16
CA GLN A 14 4.37 14.85 1.35
C GLN A 14 5.56 14.41 2.20
N SER A 15 5.73 15.00 3.38
CA SER A 15 6.79 14.62 4.31
C SER A 15 6.65 13.16 4.76
N LEU A 16 5.43 12.74 5.08
CA LEU A 16 5.17 11.37 5.49
C LEU A 16 5.45 10.38 4.36
N ILE A 17 5.02 10.72 3.14
CA ILE A 17 5.29 9.89 1.96
C ILE A 17 6.81 9.78 1.74
N PHE A 18 7.52 10.89 1.83
CA PHE A 18 8.96 10.92 1.63
C PHE A 18 9.70 10.06 2.67
N GLU A 19 9.33 10.17 3.94
CA GLU A 19 9.94 9.38 5.01
C GLU A 19 9.74 7.88 4.76
N HIS A 20 8.51 7.48 4.41
CA HIS A 20 8.20 6.08 4.13
C HIS A 20 8.88 5.58 2.87
N SER A 21 9.15 6.45 1.90
CA SER A 21 9.87 6.06 0.69
C SER A 21 11.35 5.80 0.95
N LYS A 22 11.93 6.48 1.93
CA LYS A 22 13.36 6.31 2.29
C LYS A 22 13.61 5.10 3.17
N LYS A 23 12.70 4.84 4.09
CA LYS A 23 12.79 3.69 5.02
C LYS A 23 11.46 2.95 5.04
N PRO A 24 11.17 2.20 3.99
CA PRO A 24 9.90 1.48 3.94
C PRO A 24 9.81 0.44 5.04
N TYR A 25 8.61 0.27 5.56
CA TYR A 25 8.32 -0.72 6.59
C TYR A 25 8.45 -2.13 6.00
N ASN A 26 9.13 -3.03 6.71
CA ASN A 26 9.33 -4.42 6.28
C ASN A 26 9.94 -4.54 4.88
N PHE A 27 10.91 -3.70 4.57
CA PHE A 27 11.62 -3.75 3.30
C PHE A 27 12.73 -4.79 3.37
N LYS A 28 12.37 -6.04 3.11
CA LYS A 28 13.29 -7.17 3.18
C LYS A 28 12.64 -8.39 2.55
N LYS A 29 13.45 -9.42 2.27
CA LYS A 29 12.97 -10.73 1.87
C LYS A 29 12.87 -11.61 3.10
N ILE A 30 11.69 -12.21 3.36
CA ILE A 30 11.54 -13.16 4.46
C ILE A 30 11.83 -14.58 3.96
N SER A 31 12.47 -15.40 4.80
CA SER A 31 12.97 -16.71 4.40
C SER A 31 11.88 -17.80 4.35
N HIS A 32 10.77 -17.60 5.05
CA HIS A 32 9.70 -18.61 5.10
C HIS A 32 8.36 -18.02 4.70
N CYS A 33 8.29 -17.51 3.48
CA CYS A 33 7.02 -17.14 2.88
C CYS A 33 6.43 -18.36 2.17
N ASN A 34 5.12 -18.48 2.20
CA ASN A 34 4.42 -19.50 1.42
C ASN A 34 3.70 -18.93 0.20
N CYS A 35 3.70 -17.62 0.05
CA CYS A 35 3.17 -16.93 -1.12
C CYS A 35 4.07 -15.76 -1.48
N SER A 36 4.24 -15.53 -2.78
CA SER A 36 4.93 -14.33 -3.26
C SER A 36 4.35 -13.91 -4.60
N GLN A 37 4.53 -12.64 -4.93
CA GLN A 37 4.03 -12.08 -6.19
C GLN A 37 4.88 -10.90 -6.60
N ILE A 38 5.20 -10.84 -7.90
CA ILE A 38 5.90 -9.71 -8.50
C ILE A 38 4.86 -8.77 -9.11
N GLY A 39 5.05 -7.46 -8.88
CA GLY A 39 4.26 -6.42 -9.52
C GLY A 39 5.17 -5.49 -10.30
N LYS A 40 4.70 -5.05 -11.46
CA LYS A 40 5.44 -4.14 -12.33
C LYS A 40 4.55 -3.02 -12.82
N ASN A 41 5.11 -1.82 -12.88
CA ASN A 41 4.47 -0.68 -13.52
C ASN A 41 5.42 -0.16 -14.60
N PRO A 42 5.28 -0.64 -15.85
CA PRO A 42 6.21 -0.25 -16.93
C PRO A 42 6.22 1.24 -17.21
N SER A 43 5.12 1.94 -16.94
CA SER A 43 5.02 3.39 -17.21
C SER A 43 6.03 4.20 -16.38
N CYS A 44 6.35 3.74 -15.17
CA CYS A 44 7.28 4.44 -14.27
C CYS A 44 8.54 3.62 -13.98
N GLY A 45 8.66 2.43 -14.54
CA GLY A 45 9.79 1.55 -14.26
C GLY A 45 9.77 0.93 -12.88
N ASP A 46 8.64 1.01 -12.17
CA ASP A 46 8.52 0.43 -10.85
C ASP A 46 8.43 -1.10 -10.92
N LYS A 47 9.11 -1.75 -10.00
CA LYS A 47 9.03 -3.21 -9.85
C LYS A 47 9.15 -3.55 -8.37
N LEU A 48 8.27 -4.42 -7.87
CA LEU A 48 8.37 -4.90 -6.50
C LEU A 48 7.98 -6.36 -6.43
N GLU A 49 8.37 -6.98 -5.32
CA GLU A 49 7.99 -8.35 -5.01
C GLU A 49 7.51 -8.39 -3.56
N ILE A 50 6.33 -8.95 -3.34
CA ILE A 50 5.74 -9.09 -2.01
C ILE A 50 5.88 -10.54 -1.59
N PHE A 51 6.30 -10.74 -0.34
CA PHE A 51 6.45 -12.04 0.29
C PHE A 51 5.50 -12.12 1.47
N VAL A 52 4.71 -13.18 1.55
CA VAL A 52 3.71 -13.33 2.62
C VAL A 52 3.80 -14.72 3.20
N ASN A 53 3.71 -14.81 4.50
CA ASN A 53 3.47 -16.08 5.20
C ASN A 53 2.03 -16.06 5.71
N ILE A 54 1.16 -16.83 5.03
CA ILE A 54 -0.24 -16.98 5.39
C ILE A 54 -0.40 -18.26 6.16
N ASN A 55 -0.97 -18.18 7.36
CA ASN A 55 -1.23 -19.33 8.21
C ASN A 55 -2.54 -19.12 8.96
N GLN A 56 -3.40 -20.13 8.94
CA GLN A 56 -4.71 -20.10 9.61
C GLN A 56 -5.55 -18.87 9.22
N ASN A 57 -5.58 -18.59 7.92
CA ASN A 57 -6.31 -17.45 7.34
C ASN A 57 -5.85 -16.08 7.86
N LYS A 58 -4.59 -16.01 8.29
CA LYS A 58 -3.99 -14.75 8.77
C LYS A 58 -2.68 -14.48 8.05
N ILE A 59 -2.38 -13.20 7.89
CA ILE A 59 -1.08 -12.73 7.39
C ILE A 59 -0.14 -12.67 8.59
N GLN A 60 0.65 -13.73 8.78
CA GLN A 60 1.58 -13.78 9.90
C GLN A 60 2.79 -12.89 9.70
N ASP A 61 3.34 -12.93 8.49
CA ASP A 61 4.47 -12.10 8.11
C ASP A 61 4.23 -11.57 6.71
N ILE A 62 4.65 -10.35 6.47
CA ILE A 62 4.61 -9.73 5.15
C ILE A 62 5.81 -8.82 4.99
N SER A 63 6.40 -8.84 3.81
CA SER A 63 7.53 -7.98 3.48
C SER A 63 7.56 -7.74 1.99
N PHE A 64 8.39 -6.81 1.57
CA PHE A 64 8.58 -6.58 0.14
C PHE A 64 9.99 -6.08 -0.15
N ILE A 65 10.40 -6.28 -1.37
CA ILE A 65 11.59 -5.65 -1.93
C ILE A 65 11.19 -5.03 -3.27
N GLY A 66 11.97 -4.09 -3.74
CA GLY A 66 11.66 -3.49 -5.03
C GLY A 66 12.46 -2.24 -5.29
N ASP A 67 12.24 -1.70 -6.47
CA ASP A 67 12.85 -0.47 -6.93
C ASP A 67 11.78 0.32 -7.67
N GLY A 68 11.60 1.57 -7.28
CA GLY A 68 10.55 2.38 -7.88
C GLY A 68 10.56 3.80 -7.32
N CYS A 69 9.59 4.57 -7.77
CA CYS A 69 9.46 5.96 -7.34
C CYS A 69 9.06 6.05 -5.86
N ALA A 70 9.20 7.25 -5.30
CA ALA A 70 8.87 7.49 -3.89
C ALA A 70 7.42 7.11 -3.57
N LEU A 71 6.48 7.37 -4.48
CA LEU A 71 5.07 7.02 -4.25
C LEU A 71 4.86 5.51 -4.18
N SER A 72 5.49 4.75 -5.07
CA SER A 72 5.39 3.28 -5.05
C SER A 72 5.94 2.70 -3.76
N MET A 73 7.11 3.17 -3.34
CA MET A 73 7.77 2.65 -2.13
C MET A 73 7.02 3.04 -0.87
N ALA A 74 6.56 4.28 -0.78
CA ALA A 74 5.79 4.74 0.37
C ALA A 74 4.45 4.00 0.46
N SER A 75 3.75 3.86 -0.66
CA SER A 75 2.47 3.16 -0.68
C SER A 75 2.61 1.70 -0.25
N ALA A 76 3.65 1.01 -0.72
CA ALA A 76 3.94 -0.36 -0.30
C ALA A 76 4.25 -0.43 1.19
N SER A 77 4.99 0.54 1.72
CA SER A 77 5.29 0.64 3.15
C SER A 77 4.01 0.71 3.99
N PHE A 78 3.07 1.57 3.58
CA PHE A 78 1.79 1.70 4.28
C PHE A 78 0.96 0.42 4.16
N LEU A 79 0.98 -0.23 3.01
CA LEU A 79 0.29 -1.51 2.84
C LEU A 79 0.80 -2.54 3.85
N MET A 80 2.12 -2.68 3.97
CA MET A 80 2.71 -3.62 4.93
C MET A 80 2.21 -3.36 6.35
N LYS A 81 2.24 -2.10 6.76
CA LYS A 81 1.79 -1.71 8.11
C LYS A 81 0.32 -1.99 8.34
N LYS A 82 -0.50 -1.78 7.31
CA LYS A 82 -1.95 -1.87 7.46
C LYS A 82 -2.47 -3.29 7.53
N ILE A 83 -1.84 -4.23 6.81
CA ILE A 83 -2.39 -5.59 6.73
C ILE A 83 -1.59 -6.63 7.49
N GLU A 84 -0.43 -6.28 8.00
CA GLU A 84 0.38 -7.18 8.83
C GLU A 84 -0.44 -7.69 10.01
N HIS A 85 -0.43 -9.00 10.22
CA HIS A 85 -1.11 -9.70 11.32
C HIS A 85 -2.65 -9.73 11.23
N LEU A 86 -3.22 -9.24 10.14
CA LEU A 86 -4.67 -9.27 9.96
C LEU A 86 -5.13 -10.60 9.34
N SER A 87 -6.42 -10.89 9.54
CA SER A 87 -7.05 -11.97 8.79
C SER A 87 -7.10 -11.62 7.31
N LEU A 88 -7.22 -12.64 6.46
CA LEU A 88 -7.33 -12.42 5.02
C LEU A 88 -8.55 -11.56 4.67
N GLU A 89 -9.66 -11.76 5.39
CA GLU A 89 -10.88 -10.97 5.15
C GLU A 89 -10.70 -9.50 5.50
N GLU A 90 -10.08 -9.22 6.65
CA GLU A 90 -9.77 -7.84 7.04
C GLU A 90 -8.84 -7.17 6.06
N ALA A 91 -7.79 -7.89 5.63
CA ALA A 91 -6.84 -7.37 4.66
C ALA A 91 -7.52 -7.04 3.33
N LYS A 92 -8.38 -7.94 2.83
CA LYS A 92 -9.13 -7.71 1.60
C LYS A 92 -10.01 -6.47 1.69
N SER A 93 -10.68 -6.28 2.83
CA SER A 93 -11.54 -5.12 3.04
C SER A 93 -10.76 -3.82 2.95
N ILE A 94 -9.60 -3.76 3.61
CA ILE A 94 -8.76 -2.57 3.59
C ILE A 94 -8.24 -2.31 2.18
N ILE A 95 -7.76 -3.33 1.51
CA ILE A 95 -7.24 -3.22 0.14
C ILE A 95 -8.33 -2.69 -0.79
N ASN A 96 -9.52 -3.24 -0.71
CA ASN A 96 -10.64 -2.82 -1.54
C ASN A 96 -11.02 -1.36 -1.30
N ARG A 97 -11.13 -0.97 -0.02
CA ARG A 97 -11.46 0.42 0.31
C ARG A 97 -10.41 1.39 -0.21
N PHE A 98 -9.13 1.05 -0.05
CA PHE A 98 -8.06 1.93 -0.52
C PHE A 98 -8.05 2.08 -2.03
N ILE A 99 -8.21 0.97 -2.76
CA ILE A 99 -8.24 1.00 -4.22
C ILE A 99 -9.41 1.86 -4.70
N GLU A 100 -10.60 1.66 -4.14
CA GLU A 100 -11.77 2.46 -4.50
C GLU A 100 -11.57 3.94 -4.17
N PHE A 101 -10.97 4.24 -3.03
CA PHE A 101 -10.65 5.60 -2.63
C PHE A 101 -9.71 6.29 -3.64
N ILE A 102 -8.64 5.61 -4.03
CA ILE A 102 -7.68 6.16 -5.00
C ILE A 102 -8.32 6.32 -6.38
N LEU A 103 -9.22 5.43 -6.76
CA LEU A 103 -9.94 5.52 -8.03
C LEU A 103 -11.13 6.48 -7.99
N ASN A 104 -11.32 7.18 -6.87
CA ASN A 104 -12.43 8.12 -6.67
C ASN A 104 -13.81 7.45 -6.78
N LYS A 105 -13.91 6.20 -6.29
CA LYS A 105 -15.15 5.41 -6.31
C LYS A 105 -15.66 5.07 -4.92
N GLY A 106 -14.99 5.54 -3.88
CA GLY A 106 -15.36 5.22 -2.51
C GLY A 106 -14.59 6.05 -1.51
N ASN A 107 -14.84 5.82 -0.24
CA ASN A 107 -14.24 6.56 0.87
C ASN A 107 -13.52 5.65 1.83
N LEU A 108 -12.49 6.18 2.48
CA LEU A 108 -11.84 5.55 3.60
C LEU A 108 -12.66 5.78 4.88
N ILE A 109 -12.41 4.94 5.87
CA ILE A 109 -13.00 5.08 7.21
C ILE A 109 -11.90 5.50 8.20
N ASP A 110 -12.28 5.91 9.41
CA ASP A 110 -11.33 6.44 10.39
C ASP A 110 -10.19 5.48 10.69
N SER A 111 -10.47 4.19 10.77
CA SER A 111 -9.44 3.19 11.05
C SER A 111 -8.45 3.01 9.90
N ASP A 112 -8.71 3.58 8.73
CA ASP A 112 -7.79 3.51 7.60
C ASP A 112 -6.66 4.54 7.68
N GLU A 113 -6.70 5.47 8.65
CA GLU A 113 -5.59 6.40 8.84
C GLU A 113 -4.26 5.66 8.96
N PRO A 114 -3.16 6.15 8.40
CA PRO A 114 -2.99 7.41 7.69
C PRO A 114 -3.12 7.33 6.16
N LEU A 115 -3.83 6.35 5.61
CA LEU A 115 -3.96 6.18 4.14
C LEU A 115 -4.58 7.40 3.46
N HIS A 116 -5.26 8.26 4.21
CA HIS A 116 -5.86 9.50 3.71
C HIS A 116 -4.83 10.45 3.07
N ILE A 117 -3.54 10.27 3.37
CA ILE A 117 -2.50 11.15 2.83
C ILE A 117 -2.36 11.07 1.32
N PHE A 118 -2.92 10.03 0.70
CA PHE A 118 -2.89 9.88 -0.75
C PHE A 118 -4.12 10.49 -1.46
N TYR A 119 -4.89 11.31 -0.78
CA TYR A 119 -6.22 11.76 -1.21
C TYR A 119 -6.24 12.47 -2.58
N ASN A 120 -5.19 13.18 -2.95
CA ASN A 120 -5.17 13.95 -4.20
C ASN A 120 -4.49 13.24 -5.37
N VAL A 121 -4.08 11.99 -5.17
CA VAL A 121 -3.36 11.24 -6.19
C VAL A 121 -4.23 10.97 -7.41
N ASN A 122 -5.55 10.86 -7.23
CA ASN A 122 -6.48 10.55 -8.31
C ASN A 122 -6.52 11.59 -9.44
N GLU A 123 -5.99 12.78 -9.21
CA GLU A 123 -5.88 13.82 -10.25
C GLU A 123 -4.76 13.53 -11.26
N PHE A 124 -3.89 12.57 -10.96
CA PHE A 124 -2.69 12.28 -11.75
C PHE A 124 -2.64 10.80 -12.11
N PRO A 125 -3.07 10.42 -13.34
CA PRO A 125 -3.16 9.00 -13.71
C PRO A 125 -1.89 8.18 -13.54
N LEU A 126 -0.73 8.76 -13.79
CA LEU A 126 0.54 8.04 -13.60
C LEU A 126 0.81 7.77 -12.12
N ARG A 127 0.46 8.72 -11.25
CA ARG A 127 0.63 8.56 -9.80
C ARG A 127 -0.33 7.53 -9.24
N VAL A 128 -1.53 7.44 -9.79
CA VAL A 128 -2.51 6.41 -9.41
C VAL A 128 -1.89 5.02 -9.60
N LYS A 129 -1.26 4.78 -10.74
CA LYS A 129 -0.62 3.50 -11.03
C LYS A 129 0.51 3.19 -10.04
N CYS A 130 1.33 4.18 -9.71
CA CYS A 130 2.41 4.03 -8.75
C CYS A 130 1.88 3.67 -7.36
N VAL A 131 0.87 4.39 -6.90
CA VAL A 131 0.28 4.18 -5.56
C VAL A 131 -0.41 2.83 -5.47
N LEU A 132 -1.09 2.38 -6.53
CA LEU A 132 -1.85 1.14 -6.50
C LEU A 132 -1.03 -0.11 -6.78
N LEU A 133 0.23 0.02 -7.22
CA LEU A 133 1.02 -1.14 -7.64
C LEU A 133 1.09 -2.23 -6.57
N SER A 134 1.50 -1.90 -5.36
CA SER A 134 1.62 -2.89 -4.28
C SER A 134 0.27 -3.46 -3.88
N TRP A 135 -0.76 -2.64 -3.86
CA TRP A 135 -2.12 -3.05 -3.49
C TRP A 135 -2.69 -4.03 -4.51
N ARG A 136 -2.51 -3.75 -5.81
CA ARG A 136 -2.92 -4.66 -6.88
C ARG A 136 -2.12 -5.95 -6.86
N THR A 137 -0.83 -5.88 -6.54
CA THR A 137 0.02 -7.06 -6.41
C THR A 137 -0.46 -7.94 -5.26
N MET A 138 -0.82 -7.33 -4.14
CA MET A 138 -1.35 -8.07 -2.99
C MET A 138 -2.70 -8.73 -3.30
N GLU A 139 -3.55 -8.10 -4.10
CA GLU A 139 -4.80 -8.72 -4.54
C GLU A 139 -4.57 -10.07 -5.23
N LYS A 140 -3.47 -10.17 -5.97
CA LYS A 140 -3.14 -11.43 -6.67
C LYS A 140 -2.70 -12.53 -5.73
N ILE A 141 -2.15 -12.18 -4.57
CA ILE A 141 -1.73 -13.15 -3.55
C ILE A 141 -2.94 -13.67 -2.77
N LEU A 142 -3.87 -12.79 -2.45
CA LEU A 142 -5.04 -13.14 -1.64
C LEU A 142 -5.98 -14.04 -2.44
N PRO A 143 -6.52 -15.11 -1.82
CA PRO A 143 -7.42 -15.99 -2.55
C PRO A 143 -8.66 -15.25 -3.02
N VAL A 144 -9.01 -15.48 -4.28
CA VAL A 144 -10.25 -14.97 -4.85
C VAL A 144 -11.39 -15.75 -4.21
N LYS A 145 -12.43 -15.05 -3.75
CA LYS A 145 -13.61 -15.73 -3.23
C LYS A 145 -14.26 -16.54 -4.34
N PRO A 146 -14.60 -17.80 -4.05
CA PRO A 146 -15.39 -18.58 -5.01
C PRO A 146 -16.75 -17.95 -5.28
#